data_5a7a6cd3c2b004bad840d72dd19a6013
#
_entry.id   5a7a6cd3c2b004bad840d72dd19a6013
#
_cell.length_a   1.000
_cell.length_b   1.000
_cell.length_c   1.000
_cell.angle_alpha   90.00
_cell.angle_beta   90.00
_cell.angle_gamma   90.00
#
_symmetry.space_group_name_H-M   'P 1'
#
loop_
_entity.id
_entity.type
_entity.pdbx_description
1 polymer ?
#
loop_
_entity_poly.entity_id
_entity_poly.type
_entity_poly.pdbx_seq_one_letter_code
_entity_poly.pdbx_strand_id
1 'polypeptide(L)'
;MIDFFTSEAYSNTITRIKDLTGTACYLIEGKDKTCLVDTCYGCGSLKEYIENKLNKKIDLVILTHGHLDHCGGIAEFTDVPIYMNSNDINSANTRNTAEARFPRFEKMGIEFSCIQPNIDFSITKELKDEDEFDLGSLTIKAIYTPGHTLGMTMVLVKEERTILFGDGCGVGVLMCTPDSTNVEEYREVLINLKQHEDEYDKIIRNHGTCESQKDLLDNVIECCDLILERKDDKADTYDALPIKHPGTIYYAKAINPKTHDRLDGKFGNIAYTEEKIYKNK
;
A
#
# COMPACT_ATOMS: atom_id res chain seq x y z
N MET A 1 25.26 -11.79 -9.60
CA MET A 1 24.07 -12.20 -8.79
C MET A 1 23.20 -10.97 -8.66
N ILE A 2 21.91 -11.07 -8.89
CA ILE A 2 20.98 -9.94 -8.82
C ILE A 2 20.59 -9.75 -7.35
N ASP A 3 20.75 -8.54 -6.83
CA ASP A 3 20.22 -8.18 -5.52
C ASP A 3 18.76 -7.74 -5.70
N PHE A 4 17.82 -8.65 -5.45
CA PHE A 4 16.38 -8.40 -5.62
C PHE A 4 15.81 -7.43 -4.58
N PHE A 5 16.46 -7.34 -3.42
CA PHE A 5 15.99 -6.53 -2.30
C PHE A 5 17.11 -5.70 -1.69
N THR A 6 16.73 -4.55 -1.17
CA THR A 6 17.56 -3.72 -0.30
C THR A 6 16.81 -3.45 0.99
N SER A 7 17.53 -3.21 2.09
CA SER A 7 16.88 -2.90 3.37
C SER A 7 17.59 -1.79 4.11
N GLU A 8 16.83 -1.06 4.90
CA GLU A 8 17.30 -0.02 5.80
C GLU A 8 16.49 -0.03 7.10
N ALA A 9 17.14 0.22 8.23
CA ALA A 9 16.46 0.39 9.48
C ALA A 9 15.69 1.72 9.46
N TYR A 10 14.35 1.65 9.64
CA TYR A 10 13.53 2.84 9.84
C TYR A 10 13.54 3.27 11.31
N SER A 11 13.46 2.30 12.21
CA SER A 11 13.64 2.45 13.65
C SER A 11 14.40 1.25 14.22
N ASN A 12 14.47 1.14 15.54
CA ASN A 12 15.08 -0.03 16.19
C ASN A 12 14.25 -1.32 16.01
N THR A 13 12.98 -1.19 15.65
CA THR A 13 12.00 -2.28 15.58
C THR A 13 11.33 -2.40 14.21
N ILE A 14 11.53 -1.44 13.32
CA ILE A 14 10.96 -1.42 11.97
C ILE A 14 12.09 -1.38 10.94
N THR A 15 12.16 -2.41 10.10
CA THR A 15 13.05 -2.46 8.95
C THR A 15 12.23 -2.31 7.66
N ARG A 16 12.57 -1.32 6.84
CA ARG A 16 12.02 -1.14 5.49
C ARG A 16 12.81 -1.99 4.49
N ILE A 17 12.13 -2.80 3.71
CA ILE A 17 12.70 -3.63 2.64
C ILE A 17 12.09 -3.18 1.33
N LYS A 18 12.91 -2.86 0.32
CA LYS A 18 12.48 -2.47 -1.02
C LYS A 18 12.87 -3.52 -2.05
N ASP A 19 11.96 -3.81 -2.96
CA ASP A 19 12.26 -4.62 -4.13
C ASP A 19 12.88 -3.80 -5.28
N LEU A 20 13.15 -4.43 -6.42
CA LEU A 20 13.73 -3.81 -7.62
C LEU A 20 12.86 -2.67 -8.21
N THR A 21 11.57 -2.65 -7.93
CA THR A 21 10.65 -1.59 -8.40
C THR A 21 10.65 -0.37 -7.48
N GLY A 22 11.25 -0.51 -6.30
CA GLY A 22 11.21 0.48 -5.24
C GLY A 22 9.98 0.40 -4.34
N THR A 23 9.10 -0.62 -4.55
CA THR A 23 8.00 -0.90 -3.63
C THR A 23 8.55 -1.44 -2.32
N ALA A 24 8.08 -0.89 -1.22
CA ALA A 24 8.52 -1.25 0.12
C ALA A 24 7.54 -2.20 0.82
N CYS A 25 8.08 -3.12 1.62
CA CYS A 25 7.39 -3.83 2.69
C CYS A 25 8.12 -3.58 4.00
N TYR A 26 7.49 -3.92 5.12
CA TYR A 26 8.01 -3.57 6.43
C TYR A 26 8.08 -4.77 7.35
N LEU A 27 9.27 -5.04 7.90
CA LEU A 27 9.49 -6.03 8.94
C LEU A 27 9.39 -5.34 10.30
N ILE A 28 8.46 -5.76 11.15
CA ILE A 28 8.19 -5.18 12.47
C ILE A 28 8.53 -6.22 13.51
N GLU A 29 9.51 -5.91 14.36
CA GLU A 29 10.12 -6.84 15.30
C GLU A 29 9.75 -6.50 16.74
N GLY A 30 8.86 -7.28 17.32
CA GLY A 30 8.63 -7.27 18.75
C GLY A 30 9.60 -8.20 19.48
N LYS A 31 9.43 -8.30 20.81
CA LYS A 31 10.28 -9.17 21.64
C LYS A 31 10.03 -10.65 21.37
N ASP A 32 8.79 -11.04 21.10
CA ASP A 32 8.36 -12.43 21.03
C ASP A 32 8.01 -12.88 19.62
N LYS A 33 7.59 -11.95 18.75
CA LYS A 33 7.18 -12.23 17.35
C LYS A 33 7.61 -11.13 16.40
N THR A 34 7.73 -11.52 15.13
CA THR A 34 8.03 -10.62 14.01
C THR A 34 6.89 -10.66 12.99
N CYS A 35 6.37 -9.51 12.62
CA CYS A 35 5.36 -9.34 11.60
C CYS A 35 5.99 -8.77 10.32
N LEU A 36 5.64 -9.36 9.18
CA LEU A 36 5.90 -8.76 7.86
C LEU A 36 4.62 -8.08 7.37
N VAL A 37 4.70 -6.79 7.04
CA VAL A 37 3.60 -6.04 6.43
C VAL A 37 3.89 -5.85 4.96
N ASP A 38 3.04 -6.43 4.10
CA ASP A 38 3.18 -6.59 2.66
C ASP A 38 4.35 -7.49 2.23
N THR A 39 4.36 -7.91 0.96
CA THR A 39 5.33 -8.88 0.42
C THR A 39 5.92 -8.45 -0.92
N CYS A 40 5.79 -7.18 -1.30
CA CYS A 40 6.25 -6.63 -2.58
C CYS A 40 5.66 -7.37 -3.80
N TYR A 41 6.26 -7.20 -4.98
CA TYR A 41 5.82 -7.82 -6.25
C TYR A 41 6.06 -9.34 -6.35
N GLY A 42 6.80 -9.95 -5.43
CA GLY A 42 7.16 -11.36 -5.52
C GLY A 42 8.11 -11.69 -6.67
N CYS A 43 9.18 -10.92 -6.81
CA CYS A 43 10.30 -11.19 -7.69
C CYS A 43 11.55 -11.47 -6.85
N GLY A 44 12.17 -12.63 -7.03
CA GLY A 44 13.18 -13.16 -6.11
C GLY A 44 12.53 -13.76 -4.85
N SER A 45 13.34 -14.19 -3.89
CA SER A 45 12.87 -14.73 -2.62
C SER A 45 13.02 -13.71 -1.49
N LEU A 46 11.89 -13.10 -1.10
CA LEU A 46 11.83 -12.17 0.03
C LEU A 46 12.06 -12.91 1.35
N LYS A 47 11.53 -14.15 1.46
CA LYS A 47 11.73 -15.00 2.64
C LYS A 47 13.20 -15.32 2.86
N GLU A 48 13.90 -15.79 1.83
CA GLU A 48 15.34 -16.07 1.92
C GLU A 48 16.14 -14.80 2.26
N TYR A 49 15.76 -13.64 1.70
CA TYR A 49 16.40 -12.38 2.03
C TYR A 49 16.27 -12.06 3.51
N ILE A 50 15.06 -12.18 4.08
CA ILE A 50 14.80 -11.90 5.49
C ILE A 50 15.49 -12.92 6.39
N GLU A 51 15.39 -14.22 6.08
CA GLU A 51 15.95 -15.28 6.93
C GLU A 51 17.47 -15.33 6.87
N ASN A 52 18.06 -15.27 5.67
CA ASN A 52 19.49 -15.51 5.49
C ASN A 52 20.35 -14.22 5.53
N LYS A 53 19.84 -13.11 5.00
CA LYS A 53 20.61 -11.85 4.95
C LYS A 53 20.36 -10.97 6.17
N LEU A 54 19.10 -10.91 6.66
CA LEU A 54 18.77 -10.16 7.86
C LEU A 54 18.84 -11.01 9.13
N ASN A 55 18.90 -12.34 9.00
CA ASN A 55 18.89 -13.31 10.10
C ASN A 55 17.66 -13.14 11.02
N LYS A 56 16.48 -12.98 10.39
CA LYS A 56 15.19 -12.78 11.06
C LYS A 56 14.20 -13.87 10.67
N LYS A 57 13.30 -14.19 11.61
CA LYS A 57 12.20 -15.13 11.38
C LYS A 57 10.89 -14.36 11.30
N ILE A 58 9.98 -14.79 10.42
CA ILE A 58 8.63 -14.23 10.30
C ILE A 58 7.66 -15.15 11.03
N ASP A 59 6.79 -14.58 11.87
CA ASP A 59 5.78 -15.33 12.62
C ASP A 59 4.36 -15.08 12.09
N LEU A 60 4.14 -13.96 11.40
CA LEU A 60 2.88 -13.65 10.71
C LEU A 60 3.10 -12.63 9.58
N VAL A 61 2.17 -12.61 8.62
CA VAL A 61 2.10 -11.62 7.55
C VAL A 61 0.78 -10.87 7.63
N ILE A 62 0.83 -9.55 7.45
CA ILE A 62 -0.35 -8.70 7.28
C ILE A 62 -0.24 -8.06 5.90
N LEU A 63 -1.27 -8.20 5.07
CA LEU A 63 -1.37 -7.54 3.77
C LEU A 63 -2.28 -6.31 3.91
N THR A 64 -1.76 -5.16 3.51
CA THR A 64 -2.52 -3.90 3.55
C THR A 64 -3.68 -3.93 2.56
N HIS A 65 -3.48 -4.53 1.38
CA HIS A 65 -4.50 -4.68 0.34
C HIS A 65 -4.09 -5.70 -0.73
N GLY A 66 -4.97 -5.97 -1.68
CA GLY A 66 -4.84 -7.05 -2.66
C GLY A 66 -4.11 -6.72 -3.96
N HIS A 67 -3.43 -5.58 -4.08
CA HIS A 67 -2.67 -5.25 -5.30
C HIS A 67 -1.37 -6.05 -5.40
N LEU A 68 -0.98 -6.32 -6.63
CA LEU A 68 0.09 -7.24 -6.99
C LEU A 68 1.48 -6.82 -6.47
N ASP A 69 1.69 -5.56 -6.22
CA ASP A 69 2.94 -5.01 -5.67
C ASP A 69 2.99 -4.98 -4.13
N HIS A 70 1.91 -5.37 -3.48
CA HIS A 70 1.84 -5.54 -2.02
C HIS A 70 1.74 -7.00 -1.59
N CYS A 71 1.07 -7.82 -2.38
CA CYS A 71 0.82 -9.22 -2.03
C CYS A 71 1.47 -10.24 -2.99
N GLY A 72 2.35 -9.80 -3.90
CA GLY A 72 2.95 -10.65 -4.93
C GLY A 72 3.86 -11.77 -4.41
N GLY A 73 4.51 -11.58 -3.27
CA GLY A 73 5.41 -12.56 -2.65
C GLY A 73 4.75 -13.51 -1.66
N ILE A 74 3.43 -13.46 -1.48
CA ILE A 74 2.69 -14.22 -0.46
C ILE A 74 2.93 -15.75 -0.53
N ALA A 75 3.23 -16.29 -1.70
CA ALA A 75 3.46 -17.73 -1.90
C ALA A 75 4.59 -18.30 -1.03
N GLU A 76 5.54 -17.49 -0.61
CA GLU A 76 6.66 -17.90 0.23
C GLU A 76 6.30 -18.03 1.72
N PHE A 77 5.14 -17.53 2.14
CA PHE A 77 4.78 -17.38 3.56
C PHE A 77 3.60 -18.27 3.99
N THR A 78 3.29 -19.32 3.23
CA THR A 78 2.15 -20.22 3.51
C THR A 78 2.31 -21.05 4.78
N ASP A 79 3.48 -21.07 5.37
CA ASP A 79 3.80 -21.75 6.63
C ASP A 79 3.53 -20.92 7.88
N VAL A 80 3.14 -19.63 7.73
CA VAL A 80 2.74 -18.75 8.82
C VAL A 80 1.34 -18.17 8.57
N PRO A 81 0.65 -17.67 9.61
CA PRO A 81 -0.63 -16.99 9.44
C PRO A 81 -0.48 -15.75 8.56
N ILE A 82 -1.34 -15.62 7.55
CA ILE A 82 -1.44 -14.47 6.66
C ILE A 82 -2.82 -13.82 6.86
N TYR A 83 -2.85 -12.51 7.05
CA TYR A 83 -4.07 -11.75 7.27
C TYR A 83 -4.29 -10.74 6.16
N MET A 84 -5.52 -10.67 5.63
CA MET A 84 -5.95 -9.70 4.64
C MET A 84 -7.46 -9.46 4.79
N ASN A 85 -7.93 -8.26 4.51
CA ASN A 85 -9.36 -7.99 4.49
C ASN A 85 -10.02 -8.75 3.31
N SER A 86 -11.10 -9.48 3.59
CA SER A 86 -11.75 -10.38 2.63
C SER A 86 -12.34 -9.66 1.41
N ASN A 87 -12.60 -8.34 1.48
CA ASN A 87 -13.08 -7.56 0.35
C ASN A 87 -12.09 -7.51 -0.83
N ASP A 88 -10.81 -7.77 -0.58
CA ASP A 88 -9.78 -7.78 -1.63
C ASP A 88 -9.45 -9.18 -2.18
N ILE A 89 -9.92 -10.26 -1.56
CA ILE A 89 -9.57 -11.64 -1.98
C ILE A 89 -9.91 -11.88 -3.47
N ASN A 90 -11.09 -11.48 -3.92
CA ASN A 90 -11.49 -11.69 -5.31
C ASN A 90 -10.63 -10.89 -6.29
N SER A 91 -10.31 -9.63 -5.97
CA SER A 91 -9.44 -8.78 -6.78
C SER A 91 -8.01 -9.35 -6.83
N ALA A 92 -7.48 -9.77 -5.68
CA ALA A 92 -6.16 -10.39 -5.58
C ALA A 92 -6.08 -11.68 -6.40
N ASN A 93 -7.06 -12.57 -6.29
CA ASN A 93 -7.10 -13.83 -7.06
C ASN A 93 -7.16 -13.61 -8.58
N THR A 94 -7.85 -12.56 -9.03
CA THR A 94 -8.03 -12.30 -10.48
C THR A 94 -6.88 -11.53 -11.10
N ARG A 95 -6.17 -10.71 -10.35
CA ARG A 95 -5.18 -9.77 -10.87
C ARG A 95 -3.75 -10.08 -10.50
N ASN A 96 -3.50 -10.73 -9.36
CA ASN A 96 -2.16 -11.01 -8.89
C ASN A 96 -1.65 -12.36 -9.39
N THR A 97 -1.46 -12.47 -10.71
CA THR A 97 -0.84 -13.66 -11.32
C THR A 97 0.63 -13.38 -11.65
N ALA A 98 1.44 -14.45 -11.74
CA ALA A 98 2.84 -14.34 -12.14
C ALA A 98 2.97 -13.67 -13.53
N GLU A 99 2.05 -13.99 -14.45
CA GLU A 99 1.98 -13.42 -15.79
C GLU A 99 1.66 -11.92 -15.75
N ALA A 100 0.83 -11.46 -14.82
CA ALA A 100 0.51 -10.04 -14.67
C ALA A 100 1.67 -9.24 -14.06
N ARG A 101 2.47 -9.87 -13.19
CA ARG A 101 3.64 -9.25 -12.53
C ARG A 101 4.88 -9.21 -13.43
N PHE A 102 5.10 -10.24 -14.24
CA PHE A 102 6.31 -10.45 -15.02
C PHE A 102 6.68 -9.29 -15.97
N PRO A 103 5.77 -8.67 -16.76
CA PRO A 103 6.12 -7.64 -17.73
C PRO A 103 6.89 -6.44 -17.17
N ARG A 104 6.76 -6.20 -15.86
CA ARG A 104 7.51 -5.15 -15.19
C ARG A 104 8.99 -5.52 -15.04
N PHE A 105 9.28 -6.78 -14.77
CA PHE A 105 10.62 -7.31 -14.54
C PHE A 105 11.32 -7.75 -15.83
N GLU A 106 10.57 -8.20 -16.83
CA GLU A 106 11.09 -8.52 -18.16
C GLU A 106 11.87 -7.35 -18.75
N LYS A 107 11.35 -6.13 -18.61
CA LYS A 107 12.02 -4.89 -19.04
C LYS A 107 13.34 -4.62 -18.31
N MET A 108 13.55 -5.23 -17.17
CA MET A 108 14.78 -5.15 -16.37
C MET A 108 15.73 -6.31 -16.69
N GLY A 109 15.39 -7.20 -17.61
CA GLY A 109 16.17 -8.37 -17.98
C GLY A 109 16.07 -9.54 -16.97
N ILE A 110 15.02 -9.55 -16.15
CA ILE A 110 14.74 -10.63 -15.19
C ILE A 110 13.98 -11.76 -15.87
N GLU A 111 14.34 -13.01 -15.59
CA GLU A 111 13.66 -14.18 -16.11
C GLU A 111 12.36 -14.47 -15.35
N PHE A 112 11.37 -15.05 -16.06
CA PHE A 112 10.07 -15.44 -15.48
C PHE A 112 10.22 -16.40 -14.28
N SER A 113 11.25 -17.25 -14.30
CA SER A 113 11.58 -18.18 -13.20
C SER A 113 11.88 -17.51 -11.86
N CYS A 114 12.16 -16.20 -11.86
CA CYS A 114 12.37 -15.42 -10.66
C CYS A 114 11.05 -14.90 -10.03
N ILE A 115 9.90 -15.05 -10.73
CA ILE A 115 8.61 -14.59 -10.24
C ILE A 115 7.96 -15.67 -9.38
N GLN A 116 7.50 -15.30 -8.20
CA GLN A 116 6.80 -16.19 -7.29
C GLN A 116 5.52 -16.77 -7.94
N PRO A 117 5.16 -18.02 -7.67
CA PRO A 117 4.00 -18.67 -8.28
C PRO A 117 2.68 -18.01 -7.84
N ASN A 118 1.62 -18.33 -8.59
CA ASN A 118 0.27 -17.96 -8.23
C ASN A 118 -0.18 -18.70 -6.98
N ILE A 119 -1.01 -18.06 -6.17
CA ILE A 119 -1.61 -18.66 -4.99
C ILE A 119 -3.09 -18.25 -4.90
N ASP A 120 -3.90 -19.08 -4.27
CA ASP A 120 -5.27 -18.73 -3.93
C ASP A 120 -5.28 -17.93 -2.61
N PHE A 121 -5.74 -16.68 -2.68
CA PHE A 121 -5.80 -15.79 -1.52
C PHE A 121 -6.87 -16.20 -0.50
N SER A 122 -7.70 -17.22 -0.78
CA SER A 122 -8.62 -17.80 0.21
C SER A 122 -7.92 -18.45 1.41
N ILE A 123 -6.59 -18.67 1.33
CA ILE A 123 -5.78 -19.11 2.48
C ILE A 123 -5.60 -18.04 3.55
N THR A 124 -5.85 -16.77 3.22
CA THR A 124 -5.70 -15.66 4.17
C THR A 124 -6.79 -15.72 5.25
N LYS A 125 -6.42 -15.32 6.45
CA LYS A 125 -7.35 -15.09 7.54
C LYS A 125 -7.93 -13.67 7.40
N GLU A 126 -9.19 -13.52 7.82
CA GLU A 126 -9.84 -12.20 7.84
C GLU A 126 -9.06 -11.22 8.71
N LEU A 127 -8.77 -10.04 8.15
CA LEU A 127 -8.26 -8.88 8.85
C LEU A 127 -9.40 -7.88 9.02
N LYS A 128 -9.81 -7.67 10.26
CA LYS A 128 -10.91 -6.78 10.60
C LYS A 128 -10.40 -5.44 11.13
N ASP A 129 -11.28 -4.46 11.07
CA ASP A 129 -11.05 -3.19 11.75
C ASP A 129 -10.82 -3.41 13.26
N GLU A 130 -9.88 -2.67 13.83
CA GLU A 130 -9.48 -2.74 15.24
C GLU A 130 -8.82 -4.06 15.67
N ASP A 131 -8.52 -5.01 14.75
CA ASP A 131 -7.76 -6.21 15.12
C ASP A 131 -6.37 -5.81 15.65
N GLU A 132 -5.98 -6.41 16.77
CA GLU A 132 -4.68 -6.18 17.39
C GLU A 132 -3.82 -7.46 17.42
N PHE A 133 -2.54 -7.29 17.12
CA PHE A 133 -1.53 -8.34 17.10
C PHE A 133 -0.42 -8.01 18.09
N ASP A 134 -0.35 -8.78 19.17
CA ASP A 134 0.69 -8.66 20.19
C ASP A 134 1.98 -9.35 19.70
N LEU A 135 3.06 -8.57 19.61
CA LEU A 135 4.40 -9.03 19.29
C LEU A 135 5.32 -9.12 20.53
N GLY A 136 4.77 -8.97 21.75
CA GLY A 136 5.46 -9.06 23.03
C GLY A 136 5.99 -7.73 23.58
N SER A 137 6.41 -6.80 22.73
CA SER A 137 6.82 -5.44 23.15
C SER A 137 6.21 -4.37 22.26
N LEU A 138 5.55 -4.78 21.21
CA LEU A 138 4.84 -3.94 20.25
C LEU A 138 3.47 -4.51 19.98
N THR A 139 2.52 -3.65 19.75
CA THR A 139 1.17 -3.99 19.30
C THR A 139 0.92 -3.40 17.92
N ILE A 140 0.58 -4.24 16.97
CA ILE A 140 0.09 -3.82 15.67
C ILE A 140 -1.42 -3.73 15.73
N LYS A 141 -2.00 -2.60 15.31
CA LYS A 141 -3.43 -2.38 15.20
C LYS A 141 -3.80 -2.18 13.72
N ALA A 142 -4.80 -2.91 13.25
CA ALA A 142 -5.38 -2.75 11.93
C ALA A 142 -6.44 -1.66 11.94
N ILE A 143 -6.42 -0.76 10.96
CA ILE A 143 -7.43 0.30 10.79
C ILE A 143 -7.99 0.15 9.38
N TYR A 144 -9.24 -0.29 9.27
CA TYR A 144 -9.90 -0.51 7.98
C TYR A 144 -10.24 0.82 7.30
N THR A 145 -9.67 1.04 6.12
CA THR A 145 -9.74 2.31 5.40
C THR A 145 -10.05 2.10 3.92
N PRO A 146 -11.24 1.55 3.58
CA PRO A 146 -11.60 1.28 2.20
C PRO A 146 -11.56 2.56 1.36
N GLY A 147 -10.95 2.48 0.21
CA GLY A 147 -10.76 3.64 -0.67
C GLY A 147 -10.03 3.22 -1.92
N HIS A 148 -8.70 3.21 -1.86
CA HIS A 148 -7.82 2.73 -2.92
C HIS A 148 -8.18 1.31 -3.39
N THR A 149 -8.48 0.41 -2.45
CA THR A 149 -9.20 -0.84 -2.68
C THR A 149 -10.34 -0.98 -1.67
N LEU A 150 -11.25 -1.92 -1.92
CA LEU A 150 -12.37 -2.22 -1.00
C LEU A 150 -11.91 -2.84 0.31
N GLY A 151 -10.77 -3.54 0.30
CA GLY A 151 -10.18 -4.19 1.48
C GLY A 151 -9.00 -3.42 2.10
N MET A 152 -8.72 -2.19 1.64
CA MET A 152 -7.58 -1.41 2.14
C MET A 152 -7.61 -1.29 3.66
N THR A 153 -6.48 -1.65 4.28
CA THR A 153 -6.29 -1.61 5.74
C THR A 153 -4.94 -0.97 6.05
N MET A 154 -4.94 0.07 6.85
CA MET A 154 -3.73 0.70 7.37
C MET A 154 -3.24 -0.04 8.62
N VAL A 155 -1.96 0.09 8.92
CA VAL A 155 -1.31 -0.64 10.02
C VAL A 155 -0.65 0.35 10.97
N LEU A 156 -1.11 0.40 12.22
CA LEU A 156 -0.53 1.24 13.27
C LEU A 156 0.35 0.39 14.20
N VAL A 157 1.61 0.79 14.35
CA VAL A 157 2.53 0.27 15.38
C VAL A 157 2.42 1.19 16.59
N LYS A 158 1.65 0.77 17.61
CA LYS A 158 1.20 1.63 18.72
C LYS A 158 2.34 2.26 19.50
N GLU A 159 3.29 1.46 19.94
CA GLU A 159 4.41 1.90 20.79
C GLU A 159 5.43 2.77 20.03
N GLU A 160 5.56 2.56 18.72
CA GLU A 160 6.36 3.40 17.81
C GLU A 160 5.65 4.68 17.39
N ARG A 161 4.34 4.79 17.67
CA ARG A 161 3.47 5.87 17.18
C ARG A 161 3.64 6.10 15.68
N THR A 162 3.74 4.99 14.94
CA THR A 162 4.01 5.00 13.50
C THR A 162 2.87 4.28 12.77
N ILE A 163 2.25 4.96 11.81
CA ILE A 163 1.21 4.37 10.96
C ILE A 163 1.73 4.12 9.55
N LEU A 164 1.47 2.93 9.03
CA LEU A 164 1.67 2.59 7.62
C LEU A 164 0.36 2.85 6.87
N PHE A 165 0.34 3.89 6.06
CA PHE A 165 -0.81 4.25 5.24
C PHE A 165 -0.97 3.35 4.00
N GLY A 166 0.07 2.60 3.63
CA GLY A 166 0.03 1.84 2.38
C GLY A 166 -0.24 2.75 1.20
N ASP A 167 -1.15 2.33 0.35
CA ASP A 167 -1.67 3.11 -0.77
C ASP A 167 -3.01 3.81 -0.43
N GLY A 168 -3.49 3.61 0.80
CA GLY A 168 -4.76 4.18 1.27
C GLY A 168 -4.75 5.69 1.47
N CYS A 169 -3.57 6.32 1.66
CA CYS A 169 -3.42 7.78 1.67
C CYS A 169 -1.98 8.13 1.27
N GLY A 170 -1.79 8.89 0.19
CA GLY A 170 -0.47 9.09 -0.39
C GLY A 170 -0.36 10.25 -1.37
N VAL A 171 0.78 10.31 -2.04
CA VAL A 171 1.13 11.38 -2.98
C VAL A 171 0.27 11.35 -4.25
N GLY A 172 -0.28 10.19 -4.60
CA GLY A 172 -1.16 10.04 -5.76
C GLY A 172 -2.05 8.81 -5.59
N VAL A 173 -3.07 8.90 -4.72
CA VAL A 173 -3.99 7.80 -4.44
C VAL A 173 -4.83 7.49 -5.67
N LEU A 174 -4.81 6.23 -6.13
CA LEU A 174 -5.57 5.78 -7.29
C LEU A 174 -7.02 5.48 -6.89
N MET A 175 -7.93 6.39 -7.25
CA MET A 175 -9.39 6.26 -7.08
C MET A 175 -10.07 6.01 -8.44
N CYS A 176 -9.40 5.34 -9.35
CA CYS A 176 -9.83 5.10 -10.73
C CYS A 176 -9.81 3.62 -11.12
N THR A 177 -9.51 2.72 -10.18
CA THR A 177 -9.51 1.28 -10.43
C THR A 177 -10.90 0.68 -10.18
N PRO A 178 -11.26 -0.46 -10.80
CA PRO A 178 -12.56 -1.10 -10.57
C PRO A 178 -12.81 -1.48 -9.10
N ASP A 179 -11.76 -1.78 -8.35
CA ASP A 179 -11.78 -2.17 -6.93
C ASP A 179 -11.62 -0.99 -5.96
N SER A 180 -11.47 0.24 -6.44
CA SER A 180 -11.55 1.43 -5.58
C SER A 180 -13.01 1.78 -5.25
N THR A 181 -13.23 2.43 -4.11
CA THR A 181 -14.49 3.11 -3.82
C THR A 181 -14.64 4.34 -4.73
N ASN A 182 -15.66 5.15 -4.53
CA ASN A 182 -15.72 6.49 -5.12
C ASN A 182 -15.11 7.53 -4.17
N VAL A 183 -14.87 8.74 -4.69
CA VAL A 183 -14.22 9.83 -3.93
C VAL A 183 -15.10 10.27 -2.74
N GLU A 184 -16.43 10.25 -2.89
CA GLU A 184 -17.35 10.63 -1.82
C GLU A 184 -17.24 9.69 -0.61
N GLU A 185 -17.27 8.36 -0.84
CA GLU A 185 -17.10 7.35 0.21
C GLU A 185 -15.69 7.42 0.82
N TYR A 186 -14.66 7.55 -0.03
CA TYR A 186 -13.27 7.64 0.42
C TYR A 186 -13.04 8.86 1.34
N ARG A 187 -13.64 10.01 1.02
CA ARG A 187 -13.59 11.20 1.88
C ARG A 187 -14.08 10.91 3.29
N GLU A 188 -15.24 10.24 3.42
CA GLU A 188 -15.80 9.89 4.73
C GLU A 188 -14.86 8.94 5.50
N VAL A 189 -14.24 8.00 4.82
CA VAL A 189 -13.24 7.11 5.43
C VAL A 189 -12.04 7.90 5.97
N LEU A 190 -11.52 8.87 5.19
CA LEU A 190 -10.39 9.69 5.64
C LEU A 190 -10.76 10.61 6.83
N ILE A 191 -11.99 11.13 6.86
CA ILE A 191 -12.49 11.92 8.01
C ILE A 191 -12.56 11.03 9.26
N ASN A 192 -13.04 9.78 9.12
CA ASN A 192 -13.06 8.85 10.24
C ASN A 192 -11.64 8.48 10.69
N LEU A 193 -10.69 8.36 9.77
CA LEU A 193 -9.28 8.11 10.10
C LEU A 193 -8.68 9.22 10.99
N LYS A 194 -9.16 10.45 10.90
CA LYS A 194 -8.72 11.54 11.79
C LYS A 194 -8.97 11.27 13.28
N GLN A 195 -9.89 10.37 13.64
CA GLN A 195 -10.11 9.97 15.04
C GLN A 195 -8.89 9.24 15.64
N HIS A 196 -8.01 8.69 14.77
CA HIS A 196 -6.76 8.04 15.17
C HIS A 196 -5.54 8.96 15.12
N GLU A 197 -5.72 10.25 14.76
CA GLU A 197 -4.60 11.18 14.52
C GLU A 197 -3.71 11.40 15.75
N ASP A 198 -4.26 11.26 16.94
CA ASP A 198 -3.53 11.33 18.21
C ASP A 198 -2.77 10.04 18.55
N GLU A 199 -3.03 8.93 17.85
CA GLU A 199 -2.38 7.64 18.09
C GLU A 199 -1.02 7.54 17.39
N TYR A 200 -0.70 8.39 16.41
CA TYR A 200 0.56 8.34 15.65
C TYR A 200 1.21 9.72 15.48
N ASP A 201 2.53 9.72 15.32
CA ASP A 201 3.34 10.90 15.03
C ASP A 201 4.08 10.79 13.69
N LYS A 202 4.24 9.57 13.17
CA LYS A 202 4.99 9.25 11.96
C LYS A 202 4.11 8.51 10.97
N ILE A 203 4.22 8.87 9.70
CA ILE A 203 3.52 8.24 8.58
C ILE A 203 4.55 7.62 7.65
N ILE A 204 4.42 6.31 7.39
CA ILE A 204 5.19 5.59 6.39
C ILE A 204 4.28 5.02 5.29
N ARG A 205 4.82 4.83 4.09
CA ARG A 205 4.11 4.37 2.90
C ARG A 205 4.97 3.37 2.12
N ASN A 206 4.38 2.69 1.15
CA ASN A 206 5.08 1.66 0.39
C ASN A 206 5.81 2.20 -0.85
N HIS A 207 5.54 3.44 -1.28
CA HIS A 207 6.08 3.99 -2.53
C HIS A 207 6.83 5.32 -2.36
N GLY A 208 7.70 5.62 -3.31
CA GLY A 208 8.43 6.88 -3.41
C GLY A 208 9.40 7.08 -2.24
N THR A 209 9.30 8.22 -1.55
CA THR A 209 10.10 8.52 -0.36
C THR A 209 9.76 7.64 0.84
N CYS A 210 8.62 6.97 0.80
CA CYS A 210 8.07 6.11 1.86
C CYS A 210 7.76 6.82 3.18
N GLU A 211 7.97 8.11 3.30
CA GLU A 211 7.69 8.91 4.51
C GLU A 211 6.87 10.14 4.16
N SER A 212 6.05 10.60 5.09
CA SER A 212 5.20 11.78 4.89
C SER A 212 5.06 12.61 6.16
N GLN A 213 4.76 13.88 5.96
CA GLN A 213 4.37 14.80 7.03
C GLN A 213 2.94 14.49 7.50
N LYS A 214 2.59 14.90 8.70
CA LYS A 214 1.25 14.69 9.28
C LYS A 214 0.12 15.36 8.49
N ASP A 215 0.40 16.46 7.81
CA ASP A 215 -0.56 17.18 6.97
C ASP A 215 -0.97 16.43 5.69
N LEU A 216 -0.36 15.28 5.39
CA LEU A 216 -0.72 14.46 4.24
C LEU A 216 -2.21 14.09 4.24
N LEU A 217 -2.75 13.69 5.40
CA LEU A 217 -4.16 13.30 5.52
C LEU A 217 -5.09 14.48 5.20
N ASP A 218 -4.82 15.66 5.78
CA ASP A 218 -5.59 16.88 5.51
C ASP A 218 -5.51 17.30 4.04
N ASN A 219 -4.34 17.18 3.42
CA ASN A 219 -4.14 17.54 2.02
C ASN A 219 -4.88 16.58 1.06
N VAL A 220 -5.02 15.30 1.41
CA VAL A 220 -5.81 14.34 0.61
C VAL A 220 -7.31 14.55 0.83
N ILE A 221 -7.76 14.87 2.04
CA ILE A 221 -9.14 15.27 2.32
C ILE A 221 -9.49 16.54 1.52
N GLU A 222 -8.63 17.55 1.50
CA GLU A 222 -8.80 18.75 0.66
C GLU A 222 -8.99 18.38 -0.83
N CYS A 223 -8.22 17.43 -1.35
CA CYS A 223 -8.41 16.95 -2.73
C CYS A 223 -9.80 16.35 -2.94
N CYS A 224 -10.31 15.53 -1.98
CA CYS A 224 -11.67 15.01 -2.04
C CYS A 224 -12.70 16.15 -2.07
N ASP A 225 -12.59 17.13 -1.18
CA ASP A 225 -13.50 18.28 -1.11
C ASP A 225 -13.53 19.05 -2.43
N LEU A 226 -12.36 19.35 -2.99
CA LEU A 226 -12.26 20.06 -4.27
C LEU A 226 -12.90 19.28 -5.42
N ILE A 227 -12.71 17.96 -5.50
CA ILE A 227 -13.34 17.10 -6.52
C ILE A 227 -14.88 17.13 -6.37
N LEU A 228 -15.38 16.94 -5.15
CA LEU A 228 -16.83 16.91 -4.87
C LEU A 228 -17.49 18.25 -5.14
N GLU A 229 -16.81 19.38 -4.87
CA GLU A 229 -17.26 20.73 -5.16
C GLU A 229 -17.04 21.15 -6.63
N ARG A 230 -16.41 20.30 -7.46
CA ARG A 230 -16.05 20.63 -8.84
C ARG A 230 -15.12 21.85 -8.97
N LYS A 231 -14.21 22.00 -7.99
CA LYS A 231 -13.24 23.10 -7.89
C LYS A 231 -11.79 22.61 -8.00
N ASP A 232 -11.60 21.33 -8.27
CA ASP A 232 -10.29 20.73 -8.51
C ASP A 232 -9.70 21.19 -9.85
N ASP A 233 -8.39 20.99 -10.03
CA ASP A 233 -7.69 21.46 -11.23
C ASP A 233 -7.97 20.60 -12.46
N LYS A 234 -8.52 19.37 -12.30
CA LYS A 234 -8.66 18.35 -13.37
C LYS A 234 -7.41 18.22 -14.21
N ALA A 235 -6.29 18.10 -13.49
CA ALA A 235 -4.99 18.18 -14.12
C ALA A 235 -4.62 16.89 -14.86
N ASP A 236 -3.76 17.02 -15.87
CA ASP A 236 -3.16 15.89 -16.58
C ASP A 236 -2.30 15.07 -15.59
N THR A 237 -2.35 13.75 -15.72
CA THR A 237 -1.54 12.82 -14.94
C THR A 237 -0.17 12.57 -15.58
N TYR A 238 0.01 13.00 -16.81
CA TYR A 238 1.21 12.73 -17.62
C TYR A 238 1.58 11.23 -17.57
N ASP A 239 2.84 10.91 -17.34
CA ASP A 239 3.36 9.54 -17.19
C ASP A 239 3.51 9.11 -15.72
N ALA A 240 2.90 9.85 -14.78
CA ALA A 240 3.06 9.61 -13.35
C ALA A 240 2.34 8.33 -12.86
N LEU A 241 1.36 7.82 -13.60
CA LEU A 241 0.57 6.69 -13.16
C LEU A 241 1.06 5.36 -13.76
N PRO A 242 1.12 4.29 -12.95
CA PRO A 242 1.54 2.96 -13.39
C PRO A 242 0.44 2.21 -14.16
N ILE A 243 -0.76 2.76 -14.27
CA ILE A 243 -1.96 2.11 -14.83
C ILE A 243 -2.42 2.77 -16.13
N LYS A 244 -3.17 1.99 -16.92
CA LYS A 244 -3.93 2.49 -18.08
C LYS A 244 -5.42 2.34 -17.79
N HIS A 245 -6.20 3.33 -18.16
CA HIS A 245 -7.65 3.33 -18.02
C HIS A 245 -8.28 3.72 -19.38
N PRO A 246 -9.43 3.12 -19.77
CA PRO A 246 -10.11 3.48 -21.03
C PRO A 246 -10.67 4.91 -21.02
N GLY A 247 -11.01 5.46 -19.86
CA GLY A 247 -11.43 6.84 -19.68
C GLY A 247 -10.27 7.76 -19.28
N THR A 248 -10.55 9.06 -19.22
CA THR A 248 -9.55 10.05 -18.81
C THR A 248 -9.39 10.01 -17.27
N ILE A 249 -8.14 9.85 -16.82
CA ILE A 249 -7.79 9.98 -15.42
C ILE A 249 -7.31 11.42 -15.20
N TYR A 250 -7.78 12.05 -14.12
CA TYR A 250 -7.37 13.38 -13.70
C TYR A 250 -6.67 13.32 -12.34
N TYR A 251 -5.71 14.20 -12.12
CA TYR A 251 -5.29 14.58 -10.77
C TYR A 251 -6.14 15.71 -10.23
N ALA A 252 -6.49 15.64 -8.95
CA ALA A 252 -7.22 16.71 -8.25
C ALA A 252 -6.43 18.03 -8.25
N LYS A 253 -5.11 17.95 -8.08
CA LYS A 253 -4.19 19.09 -8.10
C LYS A 253 -3.13 18.91 -9.17
N ALA A 254 -2.82 20.03 -9.85
CA ALA A 254 -1.80 20.07 -10.89
C ALA A 254 -0.41 19.68 -10.35
N ILE A 255 0.32 18.92 -11.15
CA ILE A 255 1.66 18.43 -10.83
C ILE A 255 2.70 18.95 -11.82
N ASN A 256 3.94 18.97 -11.39
CA ASN A 256 5.08 19.18 -12.28
C ASN A 256 5.27 17.94 -13.16
N PRO A 257 5.29 18.04 -14.51
CA PRO A 257 5.37 16.90 -15.41
C PRO A 257 6.70 16.13 -15.33
N LYS A 258 7.73 16.67 -14.69
CA LYS A 258 9.05 16.03 -14.55
C LYS A 258 9.27 15.41 -13.17
N THR A 259 8.86 16.10 -12.11
CA THR A 259 9.09 15.65 -10.73
C THR A 259 7.87 14.99 -10.12
N HIS A 260 6.69 15.18 -10.72
CA HIS A 260 5.37 14.74 -10.26
C HIS A 260 4.94 15.35 -8.90
N ASP A 261 5.66 16.37 -8.42
CA ASP A 261 5.27 17.11 -7.23
C ASP A 261 4.09 18.06 -7.52
N ARG A 262 3.21 18.27 -6.56
CA ARG A 262 2.15 19.27 -6.67
C ARG A 262 2.73 20.66 -6.87
N LEU A 263 2.13 21.44 -7.78
CA LEU A 263 2.59 22.81 -8.08
C LEU A 263 2.33 23.80 -6.94
N ASP A 264 1.41 23.49 -6.03
CA ASP A 264 1.13 24.29 -4.83
C ASP A 264 2.06 23.97 -3.65
N GLY A 265 3.02 23.05 -3.83
CA GLY A 265 4.02 22.67 -2.84
C GLY A 265 3.53 21.76 -1.71
N LYS A 266 2.26 21.32 -1.73
CA LYS A 266 1.71 20.38 -0.76
C LYS A 266 1.99 18.93 -1.19
N PHE A 267 1.99 18.01 -0.22
CA PHE A 267 1.98 16.57 -0.47
C PHE A 267 0.55 16.04 -0.45
N GLY A 268 0.32 14.93 -1.16
CA GLY A 268 -0.99 14.29 -1.23
C GLY A 268 -1.80 14.73 -2.44
N ASN A 269 -2.25 13.75 -3.23
CA ASN A 269 -3.09 13.97 -4.41
C ASN A 269 -3.97 12.75 -4.67
N ILE A 270 -4.98 12.91 -5.49
CA ILE A 270 -5.90 11.85 -5.91
C ILE A 270 -5.93 11.78 -7.43
N ALA A 271 -5.72 10.58 -7.97
CA ALA A 271 -5.97 10.27 -9.37
C ALA A 271 -7.33 9.60 -9.49
N TYR A 272 -8.26 10.21 -10.22
CA TYR A 272 -9.64 9.78 -10.28
C TYR A 272 -10.22 9.85 -11.71
N THR A 273 -11.38 9.20 -11.93
CA THR A 273 -12.20 9.35 -13.13
C THR A 273 -13.56 9.95 -12.77
N GLU A 274 -14.24 10.57 -13.75
CA GLU A 274 -15.54 11.24 -13.51
C GLU A 274 -16.61 10.28 -12.94
N GLU A 275 -16.59 9.02 -13.35
CA GLU A 275 -17.52 7.99 -12.88
C GLU A 275 -17.29 7.56 -11.43
N LYS A 276 -16.09 7.83 -10.88
CA LYS A 276 -15.69 7.47 -9.52
C LYS A 276 -15.87 8.63 -8.52
N ILE A 277 -16.51 9.73 -8.88
CA ILE A 277 -16.66 10.86 -7.97
C ILE A 277 -17.74 10.59 -6.91
N TYR A 278 -18.93 10.22 -7.35
CA TYR A 278 -20.08 10.04 -6.46
C TYR A 278 -20.50 8.58 -6.38
N LYS A 279 -21.10 8.21 -5.25
CA LYS A 279 -21.77 6.93 -5.10
C LYS A 279 -22.88 6.81 -6.13
N ASN A 280 -22.89 5.73 -6.90
CA ASN A 280 -24.01 5.45 -7.81
C ASN A 280 -25.30 5.32 -6.99
N LYS A 281 -26.31 6.13 -7.38
CA LYS A 281 -27.64 6.10 -6.75
C LYS A 281 -28.41 4.85 -7.15
#